data_a5c151d32f1705b4c370c6f6e044b5b7
#
_entry.id   a5c151d32f1705b4c370c6f6e044b5b7
#
_cell.length_a   1.000
_cell.length_b   1.000
_cell.length_c   1.000
_cell.angle_alpha   90.00
_cell.angle_beta   90.00
_cell.angle_gamma   90.00
#
_symmetry.space_group_name_H-M   'P 1'
#
loop_
_entity.id
_entity.type
_entity.pdbx_description
1 polymer ?
#
loop_
_entity_poly.entity_id
_entity_poly.type
_entity_poly.pdbx_seq_one_letter_code
_entity_poly.pdbx_strand_id
1 'polypeptide(L)'
;MTLNRAFKARGVVVHSVLRDSPVHTRDLAQAGIPYDITKFGGPLDLWTKGRLRKITDKFRPDVVLTFAGRASSYMPRGDYALIGRLGGYYSLKYFKRCDALICNAPDLVRYVVEGGWASDRVFHIPNFPRIEEATPIDRVSLDTPEDVPLALALGRLHPNKALDVLIKAAAIVPNLWVWIAGEGEERQKLENLSRDLGVSDRVRFLGWRTDKAALFDAADLCVYPSRKEPFGNVVVEAWGHGTPLVTTNSTGPSWLVRNGQDGIVTPIDDVDALAKGIVTVLSNRELAAKLVKNGRQRISDEFSEEAIVSQYLDLMEKLRSERKTQCVG
;
A
#
# COMPACT_ATOMS: atom_id res chain seq x y z
N MET A 1 -4.53 7.25 -5.89
CA MET A 1 -5.88 7.82 -6.13
C MET A 1 -6.57 8.23 -4.84
N THR A 2 -6.55 7.43 -3.78
CA THR A 2 -7.15 7.77 -2.46
C THR A 2 -6.75 9.17 -1.97
N LEU A 3 -5.45 9.51 -1.95
CA LEU A 3 -4.96 10.81 -1.52
C LEU A 3 -5.51 11.99 -2.37
N ASN A 4 -5.65 11.82 -3.68
CA ASN A 4 -6.21 12.87 -4.54
C ASN A 4 -7.68 13.16 -4.24
N ARG A 5 -8.47 12.11 -3.94
CA ARG A 5 -9.87 12.26 -3.50
C ARG A 5 -9.95 12.98 -2.16
N ALA A 6 -9.09 12.59 -1.22
CA ALA A 6 -9.02 13.17 0.10
C ALA A 6 -8.64 14.67 0.05
N PHE A 7 -7.66 15.05 -0.77
CA PHE A 7 -7.33 16.46 -1.00
C PHE A 7 -8.51 17.26 -1.59
N LYS A 8 -9.17 16.70 -2.61
CA LYS A 8 -10.35 17.35 -3.20
C LYS A 8 -11.46 17.53 -2.18
N ALA A 9 -11.74 16.54 -1.34
CA ALA A 9 -12.74 16.62 -0.28
C ALA A 9 -12.43 17.73 0.76
N ARG A 10 -11.13 18.08 0.91
CA ARG A 10 -10.67 19.21 1.76
C ARG A 10 -10.57 20.54 1.02
N GLY A 11 -11.17 20.66 -0.18
CA GLY A 11 -11.19 21.89 -0.95
C GLY A 11 -9.89 22.22 -1.70
N VAL A 12 -8.92 21.31 -1.74
CA VAL A 12 -7.71 21.50 -2.53
C VAL A 12 -8.02 21.35 -4.03
N VAL A 13 -7.56 22.28 -4.84
CA VAL A 13 -7.67 22.18 -6.30
C VAL A 13 -6.60 21.20 -6.79
N VAL A 14 -7.03 20.03 -7.24
CA VAL A 14 -6.13 18.93 -7.64
C VAL A 14 -6.14 18.75 -9.14
N HIS A 15 -4.95 18.61 -9.73
CA HIS A 15 -4.75 18.16 -11.12
C HIS A 15 -3.77 16.99 -11.13
N SER A 16 -4.14 15.90 -11.77
CA SER A 16 -3.33 14.68 -11.80
C SER A 16 -2.63 14.49 -13.14
N VAL A 17 -1.36 14.06 -13.12
CA VAL A 17 -0.65 13.65 -14.34
C VAL A 17 -0.13 12.23 -14.13
N LEU A 18 -0.52 11.32 -15.02
CA LEU A 18 -0.24 9.90 -14.86
C LEU A 18 0.11 9.23 -16.20
N ARG A 19 0.63 8.01 -16.12
CA ARG A 19 0.69 7.11 -17.28
C ARG A 19 -0.70 6.59 -17.58
N ASP A 20 -0.94 6.25 -18.83
CA ASP A 20 -2.21 5.64 -19.20
C ASP A 20 -2.48 4.38 -18.37
N SER A 21 -3.65 4.40 -17.72
CA SER A 21 -4.13 3.32 -16.84
C SER A 21 -5.65 3.43 -16.73
N PRO A 22 -6.40 2.58 -17.42
CA PRO A 22 -7.87 2.63 -17.44
C PRO A 22 -8.51 2.62 -16.04
N VAL A 23 -7.91 1.91 -15.09
CA VAL A 23 -8.39 1.87 -13.70
C VAL A 23 -8.25 3.23 -13.03
N HIS A 24 -7.05 3.84 -13.14
CA HIS A 24 -6.77 5.11 -12.49
C HIS A 24 -7.50 6.29 -13.14
N THR A 25 -7.60 6.31 -14.48
CA THR A 25 -8.33 7.39 -15.18
C THR A 25 -9.82 7.33 -14.89
N ARG A 26 -10.42 6.13 -14.81
CA ARG A 26 -11.83 5.96 -14.37
C ARG A 26 -12.04 6.48 -12.96
N ASP A 27 -11.16 6.13 -12.01
CA ASP A 27 -11.24 6.59 -10.62
C ASP A 27 -11.14 8.12 -10.49
N LEU A 28 -10.24 8.76 -11.25
CA LEU A 28 -10.12 10.23 -11.31
C LEU A 28 -11.36 10.88 -11.91
N ALA A 29 -11.88 10.32 -13.02
CA ALA A 29 -13.07 10.81 -13.69
C ALA A 29 -14.31 10.74 -12.76
N GLN A 30 -14.50 9.61 -12.08
CA GLN A 30 -15.58 9.44 -11.10
C GLN A 30 -15.46 10.43 -9.92
N ALA A 31 -14.24 10.75 -9.53
CA ALA A 31 -13.98 11.76 -8.51
C ALA A 31 -14.10 13.21 -9.05
N GLY A 32 -14.30 13.42 -10.34
CA GLY A 32 -14.30 14.74 -10.98
C GLY A 32 -12.96 15.45 -10.83
N ILE A 33 -11.83 14.73 -10.83
CA ILE A 33 -10.47 15.28 -10.73
C ILE A 33 -9.89 15.39 -12.14
N PRO A 34 -9.55 16.60 -12.63
CA PRO A 34 -8.91 16.80 -13.92
C PRO A 34 -7.57 16.04 -14.00
N TYR A 35 -7.27 15.47 -15.17
CA TYR A 35 -6.04 14.75 -15.36
C TYR A 35 -5.48 14.88 -16.79
N ASP A 36 -4.18 14.69 -16.90
CA ASP A 36 -3.45 14.53 -18.14
C ASP A 36 -2.70 13.20 -18.18
N ILE A 37 -2.57 12.63 -19.38
CA ILE A 37 -1.81 11.40 -19.61
C ILE A 37 -0.47 11.77 -20.24
N THR A 38 0.63 11.19 -19.72
CA THR A 38 1.96 11.29 -20.32
C THR A 38 2.73 9.97 -20.23
N LYS A 39 3.72 9.77 -21.09
CA LYS A 39 4.37 8.45 -21.21
C LYS A 39 5.27 8.10 -20.03
N PHE A 40 5.94 9.08 -19.41
CA PHE A 40 7.01 8.85 -18.43
C PHE A 40 7.97 7.77 -18.91
N GLY A 41 8.47 7.93 -20.13
CA GLY A 41 9.30 6.95 -20.84
C GLY A 41 10.71 6.77 -20.27
N GLY A 42 11.65 6.36 -21.10
CA GLY A 42 13.06 6.19 -20.74
C GLY A 42 13.87 7.52 -20.80
N PRO A 43 15.21 7.44 -20.70
CA PRO A 43 16.10 8.62 -20.64
C PRO A 43 15.97 9.59 -21.81
N LEU A 44 15.52 9.13 -22.97
CA LEU A 44 15.34 9.93 -24.19
C LEU A 44 13.96 10.58 -24.30
N ASP A 45 13.09 10.43 -23.31
CA ASP A 45 11.73 11.01 -23.32
C ASP A 45 11.75 12.51 -22.98
N LEU A 46 12.14 13.33 -23.95
CA LEU A 46 12.07 14.79 -23.84
C LEU A 46 10.62 15.32 -23.91
N TRP A 47 9.73 14.55 -24.52
CA TRP A 47 8.32 14.89 -24.65
C TRP A 47 7.60 15.05 -23.31
N THR A 48 7.83 14.11 -22.38
CA THR A 48 7.23 14.17 -21.03
C THR A 48 7.61 15.46 -20.31
N LYS A 49 8.88 15.89 -20.36
CA LYS A 49 9.32 17.15 -19.73
C LYS A 49 8.61 18.38 -20.31
N GLY A 50 8.54 18.46 -21.64
CA GLY A 50 7.85 19.57 -22.33
C GLY A 50 6.35 19.60 -22.01
N ARG A 51 5.71 18.43 -21.95
CA ARG A 51 4.28 18.34 -21.60
C ARG A 51 4.03 18.73 -20.12
N LEU A 52 4.84 18.23 -19.19
CA LEU A 52 4.77 18.62 -17.78
C LEU A 52 4.93 20.14 -17.61
N ARG A 53 5.87 20.76 -18.34
CA ARG A 53 6.06 22.21 -18.29
C ARG A 53 4.79 22.95 -18.75
N LYS A 54 4.21 22.57 -19.88
CA LYS A 54 2.96 23.19 -20.35
C LYS A 54 1.81 23.05 -19.36
N ILE A 55 1.73 21.89 -18.69
CA ILE A 55 0.69 21.63 -17.67
C ILE A 55 0.93 22.52 -16.44
N THR A 56 2.17 22.57 -15.92
CA THR A 56 2.49 23.39 -14.75
C THR A 56 2.33 24.89 -15.04
N ASP A 57 2.74 25.37 -16.21
CA ASP A 57 2.60 26.77 -16.62
C ASP A 57 1.11 27.18 -16.74
N LYS A 58 0.26 26.27 -17.20
CA LYS A 58 -1.19 26.50 -17.31
C LYS A 58 -1.90 26.40 -15.96
N PHE A 59 -1.61 25.35 -15.18
CA PHE A 59 -2.29 25.07 -13.92
C PHE A 59 -1.78 25.94 -12.76
N ARG A 60 -0.50 26.37 -12.80
CA ARG A 60 0.20 27.17 -11.78
C ARG A 60 0.03 26.58 -10.37
N PRO A 61 0.52 25.36 -10.13
CA PRO A 61 0.39 24.75 -8.81
C PRO A 61 1.25 25.47 -7.77
N ASP A 62 0.77 25.59 -6.54
CA ASP A 62 1.61 25.99 -5.39
C ASP A 62 2.58 24.86 -5.00
N VAL A 63 2.11 23.60 -5.11
CA VAL A 63 2.85 22.41 -4.73
C VAL A 63 2.69 21.32 -5.79
N VAL A 64 3.78 20.62 -6.09
CA VAL A 64 3.77 19.41 -6.91
C VAL A 64 4.22 18.23 -6.07
N LEU A 65 3.35 17.24 -5.90
CA LEU A 65 3.63 15.98 -5.24
C LEU A 65 3.88 14.87 -6.28
N THR A 66 5.06 14.26 -6.25
CA THR A 66 5.45 13.20 -7.17
C THR A 66 5.53 11.86 -6.45
N PHE A 67 5.05 10.80 -7.11
CA PHE A 67 5.11 9.43 -6.61
C PHE A 67 6.21 8.65 -7.36
N ALA A 68 7.20 8.16 -6.63
CA ALA A 68 8.38 7.46 -7.13
C ALA A 68 9.37 8.33 -7.95
N GLY A 69 10.59 7.83 -8.07
CA GLY A 69 11.73 8.59 -8.59
C GLY A 69 11.59 9.05 -10.04
N ARG A 70 10.91 8.26 -10.90
CA ARG A 70 10.75 8.65 -12.30
C ARG A 70 9.94 9.93 -12.45
N ALA A 71 8.81 10.05 -11.76
CA ALA A 71 7.99 11.26 -11.80
C ALA A 71 8.80 12.47 -11.31
N SER A 72 9.49 12.35 -10.19
CA SER A 72 10.35 13.42 -9.63
C SER A 72 11.44 13.88 -10.60
N SER A 73 12.09 12.93 -11.30
CA SER A 73 13.18 13.25 -12.24
C SER A 73 12.74 13.99 -13.50
N TYR A 74 11.47 13.84 -13.90
CA TYR A 74 10.92 14.52 -15.08
C TYR A 74 10.38 15.92 -14.79
N MET A 75 10.10 16.25 -13.51
CA MET A 75 9.52 17.55 -13.19
C MET A 75 10.45 18.69 -13.62
N PRO A 76 9.94 19.69 -14.36
CA PRO A 76 10.69 20.91 -14.67
C PRO A 76 10.87 21.74 -13.38
N ARG A 77 11.78 22.71 -13.42
CA ARG A 77 11.82 23.79 -12.42
C ARG A 77 10.66 24.74 -12.67
N GLY A 78 10.03 25.22 -11.63
CA GLY A 78 8.89 26.12 -11.68
C GLY A 78 8.71 26.84 -10.35
N ASP A 79 7.74 27.73 -10.31
CA ASP A 79 7.39 28.46 -9.10
C ASP A 79 6.38 27.65 -8.27
N TYR A 80 6.83 26.51 -7.77
CA TYR A 80 6.08 25.58 -6.89
C TYR A 80 7.04 24.81 -6.00
N ALA A 81 6.58 24.38 -4.83
CA ALA A 81 7.31 23.44 -4.01
C ALA A 81 7.21 22.02 -4.60
N LEU A 82 8.34 21.35 -4.81
CA LEU A 82 8.39 19.99 -5.35
C LEU A 82 8.65 18.98 -4.23
N ILE A 83 7.67 18.12 -3.97
CA ILE A 83 7.74 17.08 -2.97
C ILE A 83 7.87 15.71 -3.66
N GLY A 84 8.88 14.95 -3.30
CA GLY A 84 9.04 13.56 -3.72
C GLY A 84 8.48 12.61 -2.67
N ARG A 85 7.64 11.63 -3.08
CA ARG A 85 7.12 10.62 -2.17
C ARG A 85 7.71 9.25 -2.45
N LEU A 86 8.30 8.66 -1.42
CA LEU A 86 8.89 7.32 -1.46
C LEU A 86 7.95 6.31 -0.76
N GLY A 87 7.65 5.23 -1.48
CA GLY A 87 6.98 4.04 -0.94
C GLY A 87 7.87 2.81 -1.05
N GLY A 88 9.18 2.99 -1.25
CA GLY A 88 10.19 1.95 -1.37
C GLY A 88 11.59 2.53 -1.52
N TYR A 89 12.58 1.67 -1.55
CA TYR A 89 14.01 2.03 -1.65
C TYR A 89 14.37 2.41 -3.10
N TYR A 90 14.03 3.63 -3.49
CA TYR A 90 14.36 4.18 -4.81
C TYR A 90 15.72 4.87 -4.78
N SER A 91 16.42 4.86 -5.92
CA SER A 91 17.68 5.64 -6.05
C SER A 91 17.42 7.13 -5.83
N LEU A 92 18.11 7.70 -4.83
CA LEU A 92 17.94 9.09 -4.39
C LEU A 92 18.37 10.12 -5.44
N LYS A 93 19.15 9.71 -6.46
CA LYS A 93 19.53 10.56 -7.59
C LYS A 93 18.33 11.18 -8.33
N TYR A 94 17.17 10.53 -8.31
CA TYR A 94 15.97 10.98 -8.99
C TYR A 94 15.24 12.11 -8.25
N PHE A 95 15.55 12.29 -6.97
CA PHE A 95 14.87 13.26 -6.10
C PHE A 95 15.69 14.54 -5.83
N LYS A 96 16.90 14.67 -6.37
CA LYS A 96 17.81 15.82 -6.13
C LYS A 96 17.21 17.22 -6.37
N ARG A 97 16.08 17.29 -7.06
CA ARG A 97 15.39 18.56 -7.36
C ARG A 97 14.22 18.84 -6.41
N CYS A 98 13.85 17.86 -5.58
CA CYS A 98 12.78 18.04 -4.62
C CYS A 98 13.20 18.96 -3.49
N ASP A 99 12.27 19.76 -2.99
CA ASP A 99 12.45 20.62 -1.83
C ASP A 99 12.30 19.84 -0.52
N ALA A 100 11.51 18.76 -0.57
CA ALA A 100 11.31 17.84 0.55
C ALA A 100 10.98 16.42 0.06
N LEU A 101 11.18 15.44 0.92
CA LEU A 101 10.80 14.05 0.69
C LEU A 101 9.81 13.57 1.75
N ILE A 102 8.80 12.83 1.31
CA ILE A 102 7.88 12.09 2.17
C ILE A 102 8.21 10.61 2.05
N CYS A 103 8.40 9.95 3.18
CA CYS A 103 8.61 8.51 3.31
C CYS A 103 7.40 7.90 4.03
N ASN A 104 6.86 6.79 3.52
CA ASN A 104 5.70 6.15 4.14
C ASN A 104 6.05 5.19 5.27
N ALA A 105 7.33 4.99 5.57
CA ALA A 105 7.82 4.14 6.65
C ALA A 105 9.07 4.75 7.31
N PRO A 106 9.29 4.56 8.63
CA PRO A 106 10.45 5.10 9.34
C PRO A 106 11.80 4.62 8.78
N ASP A 107 11.86 3.38 8.32
CA ASP A 107 13.07 2.81 7.71
C ASP A 107 13.46 3.52 6.41
N LEU A 108 12.47 3.98 5.64
CA LEU A 108 12.73 4.80 4.46
C LEU A 108 13.22 6.21 4.82
N VAL A 109 12.77 6.77 5.95
CA VAL A 109 13.32 8.05 6.45
C VAL A 109 14.80 7.87 6.75
N ARG A 110 15.16 6.82 7.50
CA ARG A 110 16.57 6.49 7.80
C ARG A 110 17.38 6.31 6.52
N TYR A 111 16.89 5.50 5.56
CA TYR A 111 17.54 5.29 4.27
C TYR A 111 17.81 6.60 3.51
N VAL A 112 16.87 7.54 3.53
CA VAL A 112 16.97 8.81 2.81
C VAL A 112 17.98 9.75 3.51
N VAL A 113 17.94 9.83 4.85
CA VAL A 113 18.87 10.65 5.64
C VAL A 113 20.30 10.11 5.54
N GLU A 114 20.50 8.81 5.69
CA GLU A 114 21.80 8.14 5.49
C GLU A 114 22.33 8.33 4.05
N GLY A 115 21.42 8.46 3.09
CA GLY A 115 21.71 8.78 1.68
C GLY A 115 22.08 10.25 1.40
N GLY A 116 22.21 11.08 2.45
CA GLY A 116 22.72 12.46 2.39
C GLY A 116 21.64 13.55 2.30
N TRP A 117 20.37 13.25 2.56
CA TRP A 117 19.32 14.26 2.68
C TRP A 117 19.34 14.90 4.07
N ALA A 118 19.11 16.21 4.13
CA ALA A 118 18.96 16.93 5.40
C ALA A 118 17.70 16.44 6.14
N SER A 119 17.82 16.10 7.41
CA SER A 119 16.77 15.49 8.20
C SER A 119 15.51 16.37 8.34
N ASP A 120 15.66 17.68 8.32
CA ASP A 120 14.57 18.67 8.34
C ASP A 120 13.78 18.76 7.01
N ARG A 121 14.24 18.05 5.98
CA ARG A 121 13.61 17.96 4.66
C ARG A 121 13.06 16.56 4.37
N VAL A 122 13.09 15.64 5.33
CA VAL A 122 12.57 14.28 5.18
C VAL A 122 11.48 14.03 6.21
N PHE A 123 10.27 13.74 5.73
CA PHE A 123 9.07 13.63 6.55
C PHE A 123 8.51 12.22 6.52
N HIS A 124 8.15 11.69 7.68
CA HIS A 124 7.42 10.44 7.78
C HIS A 124 5.92 10.72 7.72
N ILE A 125 5.27 10.36 6.62
CA ILE A 125 3.80 10.40 6.49
C ILE A 125 3.36 9.05 5.95
N PRO A 126 2.74 8.19 6.78
CA PRO A 126 2.35 6.84 6.39
C PRO A 126 1.22 6.83 5.36
N ASN A 127 0.91 5.63 4.85
CA ASN A 127 -0.30 5.42 4.07
C ASN A 127 -1.50 5.30 5.00
N PHE A 128 -2.67 5.60 4.47
CA PHE A 128 -3.94 5.26 5.10
C PHE A 128 -4.73 4.32 4.18
N PRO A 129 -5.53 3.40 4.73
CA PRO A 129 -6.36 2.52 3.94
C PRO A 129 -7.57 3.28 3.39
N ARG A 130 -8.07 2.83 2.24
CA ARG A 130 -9.42 3.16 1.82
C ARG A 130 -10.34 2.06 2.34
N ILE A 131 -11.12 2.38 3.33
CA ILE A 131 -12.11 1.47 3.90
C ILE A 131 -13.42 1.73 3.18
N GLU A 132 -13.95 0.69 2.55
CA GLU A 132 -15.23 0.72 1.84
C GLU A 132 -16.15 -0.30 2.49
N GLU A 133 -17.38 0.09 2.72
CA GLU A 133 -18.41 -0.88 3.08
C GLU A 133 -18.73 -1.75 1.88
N ALA A 134 -18.77 -3.05 2.09
CA ALA A 134 -19.13 -4.02 1.06
C ALA A 134 -19.98 -5.14 1.66
N THR A 135 -20.78 -5.76 0.83
CA THR A 135 -21.38 -7.04 1.18
C THR A 135 -20.31 -8.11 1.03
N PRO A 136 -20.08 -8.97 2.04
CA PRO A 136 -19.16 -10.10 1.92
C PRO A 136 -19.45 -10.90 0.65
N ILE A 137 -18.41 -11.32 -0.04
CA ILE A 137 -18.59 -12.16 -1.21
C ILE A 137 -19.05 -13.55 -0.77
N ASP A 138 -20.01 -14.11 -1.48
CA ASP A 138 -20.44 -15.48 -1.29
C ASP A 138 -19.26 -16.44 -1.57
N ARG A 139 -18.86 -17.18 -0.55
CA ARG A 139 -17.73 -18.12 -0.62
C ARG A 139 -17.97 -19.21 -1.64
N VAL A 140 -19.22 -19.68 -1.77
CA VAL A 140 -19.62 -20.71 -2.74
C VAL A 140 -19.40 -20.23 -4.18
N SER A 141 -19.61 -18.95 -4.45
CA SER A 141 -19.34 -18.36 -5.76
C SER A 141 -17.85 -18.40 -6.19
N LEU A 142 -16.96 -18.66 -5.23
CA LEU A 142 -15.52 -18.86 -5.44
C LEU A 142 -15.09 -20.30 -5.08
N ASP A 143 -15.95 -21.28 -5.28
CA ASP A 143 -15.74 -22.71 -5.01
C ASP A 143 -15.16 -22.97 -3.61
N THR A 144 -15.65 -22.27 -2.60
CA THR A 144 -15.21 -22.38 -1.21
C THR A 144 -16.41 -22.66 -0.31
N PRO A 145 -16.41 -23.74 0.49
CA PRO A 145 -17.50 -24.01 1.43
C PRO A 145 -17.65 -22.91 2.48
N GLU A 146 -18.87 -22.72 3.00
CA GLU A 146 -19.18 -21.67 3.97
C GLU A 146 -18.58 -21.93 5.36
N ASP A 147 -18.51 -23.18 5.76
CA ASP A 147 -18.17 -23.63 7.12
C ASP A 147 -16.69 -23.99 7.33
N VAL A 148 -15.83 -23.60 6.38
CA VAL A 148 -14.38 -23.84 6.47
C VAL A 148 -13.61 -22.59 6.90
N PRO A 149 -12.48 -22.76 7.62
CA PRO A 149 -11.60 -21.63 7.91
C PRO A 149 -10.96 -21.07 6.64
N LEU A 150 -11.10 -19.75 6.42
CA LEU A 150 -10.67 -19.08 5.20
C LEU A 150 -9.62 -18.00 5.48
N ALA A 151 -8.42 -18.17 4.93
CA ALA A 151 -7.35 -17.19 4.92
C ALA A 151 -7.33 -16.40 3.61
N LEU A 152 -7.25 -15.08 3.69
CA LEU A 152 -7.06 -14.17 2.55
C LEU A 152 -5.62 -13.67 2.49
N ALA A 153 -4.99 -13.81 1.32
CA ALA A 153 -3.72 -13.16 1.00
C ALA A 153 -3.87 -12.24 -0.22
N LEU A 154 -3.39 -11.00 -0.09
CA LEU A 154 -3.49 -9.97 -1.12
C LEU A 154 -2.11 -9.50 -1.54
N GLY A 155 -1.90 -9.40 -2.84
CA GLY A 155 -0.66 -8.80 -3.37
C GLY A 155 -0.22 -9.40 -4.70
N ARG A 156 0.80 -8.77 -5.30
CA ARG A 156 1.41 -9.28 -6.52
C ARG A 156 2.03 -10.66 -6.27
N LEU A 157 1.84 -11.60 -7.19
CA LEU A 157 2.46 -12.93 -7.14
C LEU A 157 3.96 -12.81 -7.49
N HIS A 158 4.75 -12.47 -6.48
CA HIS A 158 6.17 -12.13 -6.57
C HIS A 158 6.93 -12.75 -5.38
N PRO A 159 8.19 -13.17 -5.51
CA PRO A 159 8.95 -13.82 -4.44
C PRO A 159 8.95 -13.06 -3.11
N ASN A 160 8.97 -11.72 -3.14
CA ASN A 160 8.92 -10.90 -1.92
C ASN A 160 7.62 -11.07 -1.10
N LYS A 161 6.55 -11.61 -1.69
CA LYS A 161 5.27 -11.82 -0.99
C LYS A 161 5.18 -13.15 -0.27
N ALA A 162 6.13 -14.05 -0.52
CA ALA A 162 6.26 -15.34 0.15
C ALA A 162 4.97 -16.17 0.19
N LEU A 163 4.18 -16.13 -0.88
CA LEU A 163 2.96 -16.92 -1.00
C LEU A 163 3.24 -18.43 -1.02
N ASP A 164 4.45 -18.83 -1.41
CA ASP A 164 4.95 -20.18 -1.28
C ASP A 164 5.00 -20.67 0.18
N VAL A 165 5.35 -19.79 1.12
CA VAL A 165 5.35 -20.10 2.56
C VAL A 165 3.91 -20.28 3.06
N LEU A 166 2.96 -19.46 2.61
CA LEU A 166 1.54 -19.62 2.94
C LEU A 166 0.96 -20.93 2.41
N ILE A 167 1.26 -21.32 1.16
CA ILE A 167 0.78 -22.57 0.58
C ILE A 167 1.34 -23.78 1.36
N LYS A 168 2.63 -23.73 1.77
CA LYS A 168 3.23 -24.76 2.64
C LYS A 168 2.55 -24.80 4.02
N ALA A 169 2.26 -23.63 4.62
CA ALA A 169 1.53 -23.57 5.88
C ALA A 169 0.12 -24.14 5.76
N ALA A 170 -0.57 -23.89 4.63
CA ALA A 170 -1.88 -24.48 4.35
C ALA A 170 -1.84 -26.02 4.23
N ALA A 171 -0.72 -26.60 3.82
CA ALA A 171 -0.55 -28.06 3.82
C ALA A 171 -0.45 -28.65 5.26
N ILE A 172 0.00 -27.87 6.21
CA ILE A 172 0.13 -28.26 7.63
C ILE A 172 -1.18 -28.03 8.40
N VAL A 173 -1.86 -26.92 8.13
CA VAL A 173 -3.10 -26.54 8.86
C VAL A 173 -4.30 -27.31 8.28
N PRO A 174 -4.97 -28.19 9.06
CA PRO A 174 -6.10 -28.96 8.58
C PRO A 174 -7.26 -28.05 8.13
N ASN A 175 -7.88 -28.42 7.01
CA ASN A 175 -9.07 -27.78 6.45
C ASN A 175 -8.94 -26.27 6.17
N LEU A 176 -7.75 -25.68 6.23
CA LEU A 176 -7.53 -24.29 5.89
C LEU A 176 -7.74 -24.06 4.38
N TRP A 177 -8.67 -23.21 4.03
CA TRP A 177 -8.84 -22.68 2.69
C TRP A 177 -8.07 -21.36 2.54
N VAL A 178 -7.55 -21.12 1.35
CA VAL A 178 -6.74 -19.93 1.08
C VAL A 178 -7.20 -19.26 -0.19
N TRP A 179 -7.54 -17.99 -0.09
CA TRP A 179 -7.73 -17.11 -1.23
C TRP A 179 -6.48 -16.27 -1.46
N ILE A 180 -5.96 -16.32 -2.69
CA ILE A 180 -4.83 -15.52 -3.13
C ILE A 180 -5.30 -14.55 -4.20
N ALA A 181 -5.46 -13.27 -3.85
CA ALA A 181 -5.94 -12.23 -4.75
C ALA A 181 -4.76 -11.39 -5.26
N GLY A 182 -4.45 -11.54 -6.53
CA GLY A 182 -3.37 -10.84 -7.24
C GLY A 182 -2.90 -11.57 -8.48
N GLU A 183 -2.02 -10.92 -9.22
CA GLU A 183 -1.34 -11.48 -10.40
C GLU A 183 0.17 -11.26 -10.32
N GLY A 184 0.94 -12.03 -11.09
CA GLY A 184 2.40 -11.86 -11.15
C GLY A 184 3.12 -13.08 -11.72
N GLU A 185 4.43 -12.92 -11.86
CA GLU A 185 5.32 -13.91 -12.49
C GLU A 185 5.41 -15.26 -11.77
N GLU A 186 5.10 -15.33 -10.47
CA GLU A 186 5.15 -16.57 -9.68
C GLU A 186 3.88 -17.44 -9.83
N ARG A 187 2.84 -17.00 -10.56
CA ARG A 187 1.55 -17.69 -10.61
C ARG A 187 1.68 -19.18 -10.89
N GLN A 188 2.31 -19.53 -12.00
CA GLN A 188 2.43 -20.93 -12.41
C GLN A 188 3.20 -21.78 -11.39
N LYS A 189 4.24 -21.18 -10.79
CA LYS A 189 5.05 -21.85 -9.78
C LYS A 189 4.26 -22.11 -8.49
N LEU A 190 3.45 -21.16 -8.06
CA LEU A 190 2.59 -21.29 -6.88
C LEU A 190 1.46 -22.31 -7.10
N GLU A 191 0.86 -22.35 -8.29
CA GLU A 191 -0.13 -23.35 -8.66
C GLU A 191 0.48 -24.76 -8.72
N ASN A 192 1.70 -24.90 -9.23
CA ASN A 192 2.42 -26.17 -9.21
C ASN A 192 2.69 -26.62 -7.76
N LEU A 193 3.20 -25.71 -6.92
CA LEU A 193 3.46 -25.99 -5.51
C LEU A 193 2.19 -26.45 -4.77
N SER A 194 1.05 -25.85 -5.02
CA SER A 194 -0.21 -26.27 -4.38
C SER A 194 -0.64 -27.67 -4.79
N ARG A 195 -0.38 -28.09 -6.04
CA ARG A 195 -0.61 -29.45 -6.53
C ARG A 195 0.36 -30.45 -5.92
N ASP A 196 1.66 -30.11 -5.90
CA ASP A 196 2.72 -30.97 -5.37
C ASP A 196 2.51 -31.26 -3.86
N LEU A 197 1.93 -30.31 -3.14
CA LEU A 197 1.58 -30.45 -1.72
C LEU A 197 0.19 -31.03 -1.47
N GLY A 198 -0.60 -31.34 -2.52
CA GLY A 198 -1.94 -31.88 -2.39
C GLY A 198 -2.97 -30.94 -1.78
N VAL A 199 -2.80 -29.62 -1.98
CA VAL A 199 -3.73 -28.59 -1.44
C VAL A 199 -4.39 -27.74 -2.51
N SER A 200 -4.29 -28.11 -3.77
CA SER A 200 -4.85 -27.35 -4.90
C SER A 200 -6.38 -27.24 -4.87
N ASP A 201 -7.06 -28.17 -4.21
CA ASP A 201 -8.51 -28.17 -4.01
C ASP A 201 -9.01 -27.11 -3.04
N ARG A 202 -8.15 -26.57 -2.20
CA ARG A 202 -8.46 -25.54 -1.18
C ARG A 202 -7.61 -24.27 -1.25
N VAL A 203 -6.81 -24.09 -2.31
CA VAL A 203 -6.10 -22.85 -2.63
C VAL A 203 -6.70 -22.24 -3.89
N ARG A 204 -7.31 -21.07 -3.78
CA ARG A 204 -7.96 -20.36 -4.89
C ARG A 204 -7.12 -19.15 -5.32
N PHE A 205 -6.68 -19.14 -6.56
CA PHE A 205 -6.00 -18.01 -7.18
C PHE A 205 -7.04 -17.14 -7.88
N LEU A 206 -7.44 -16.04 -7.23
CA LEU A 206 -8.56 -15.19 -7.65
C LEU A 206 -8.22 -14.19 -8.75
N GLY A 207 -6.94 -14.10 -9.15
CA GLY A 207 -6.50 -13.09 -10.09
C GLY A 207 -6.54 -11.67 -9.53
N TRP A 208 -6.50 -10.68 -10.41
CA TRP A 208 -6.61 -9.27 -9.99
C TRP A 208 -8.05 -8.93 -9.58
N ARG A 209 -8.22 -8.48 -8.34
CA ARG A 209 -9.52 -8.12 -7.76
C ARG A 209 -9.59 -6.63 -7.43
N THR A 210 -10.76 -6.03 -7.67
CA THR A 210 -11.05 -4.63 -7.30
C THR A 210 -12.00 -4.52 -6.10
N ASP A 211 -12.65 -5.59 -5.73
CA ASP A 211 -13.63 -5.74 -4.64
C ASP A 211 -12.97 -6.26 -3.35
N LYS A 212 -11.82 -5.70 -2.99
CA LYS A 212 -11.05 -6.13 -1.83
C LYS A 212 -11.84 -6.10 -0.53
N ALA A 213 -12.71 -5.11 -0.34
CA ALA A 213 -13.57 -4.99 0.83
C ALA A 213 -14.41 -6.26 1.02
N ALA A 214 -15.10 -6.70 -0.03
CA ALA A 214 -15.92 -7.91 0.00
C ALA A 214 -15.10 -9.19 0.29
N LEU A 215 -13.84 -9.24 -0.17
CA LEU A 215 -12.94 -10.35 0.15
C LEU A 215 -12.49 -10.35 1.61
N PHE A 216 -12.14 -9.18 2.17
CA PHE A 216 -11.79 -9.04 3.59
C PHE A 216 -12.96 -9.41 4.49
N ASP A 217 -14.17 -8.94 4.15
CA ASP A 217 -15.37 -9.16 4.94
C ASP A 217 -15.85 -10.63 4.87
N ALA A 218 -15.46 -11.36 3.83
CA ALA A 218 -15.73 -12.80 3.70
C ALA A 218 -14.68 -13.69 4.38
N ALA A 219 -13.47 -13.20 4.69
CA ALA A 219 -12.37 -14.00 5.22
C ALA A 219 -12.35 -14.03 6.76
N ASP A 220 -11.92 -15.17 7.34
CA ASP A 220 -11.75 -15.32 8.78
C ASP A 220 -10.46 -14.70 9.30
N LEU A 221 -9.42 -14.64 8.44
CA LEU A 221 -8.17 -13.96 8.74
C LEU A 221 -7.46 -13.50 7.46
N CYS A 222 -6.63 -12.48 7.60
CA CYS A 222 -5.67 -12.05 6.58
C CYS A 222 -4.29 -12.60 6.91
N VAL A 223 -3.63 -13.24 5.92
CA VAL A 223 -2.25 -13.71 6.05
C VAL A 223 -1.35 -12.93 5.11
N TYR A 224 -0.35 -12.26 5.68
CA TYR A 224 0.57 -11.42 4.93
C TYR A 224 2.03 -11.83 5.18
N PRO A 225 2.52 -12.91 4.54
CA PRO A 225 3.77 -13.58 4.87
C PRO A 225 5.02 -12.95 4.24
N SER A 226 4.96 -11.70 3.81
CA SER A 226 5.97 -11.04 2.99
C SER A 226 7.40 -11.14 3.54
N ARG A 227 8.37 -11.48 2.67
CA ARG A 227 9.82 -11.45 2.98
C ARG A 227 10.36 -10.03 3.01
N LYS A 228 9.84 -9.18 2.14
CA LYS A 228 10.33 -7.80 2.00
C LYS A 228 9.17 -6.86 1.70
N GLU A 229 8.92 -5.95 2.62
CA GLU A 229 7.85 -4.98 2.52
C GLU A 229 8.25 -3.68 3.24
N PRO A 230 8.31 -2.54 2.55
CA PRO A 230 8.68 -1.27 3.18
C PRO A 230 7.63 -0.76 4.16
N PHE A 231 6.33 -0.87 3.84
CA PHE A 231 5.22 -0.42 4.67
C PHE A 231 4.28 -1.56 5.05
N GLY A 232 3.57 -2.13 4.07
CA GLY A 232 2.57 -3.16 4.30
C GLY A 232 1.14 -2.63 4.26
N ASN A 233 0.69 -2.13 3.10
CA ASN A 233 -0.69 -1.64 2.94
C ASN A 233 -1.73 -2.66 3.37
N VAL A 234 -1.51 -3.95 3.11
CA VAL A 234 -2.43 -5.03 3.48
C VAL A 234 -2.66 -5.08 5.00
N VAL A 235 -1.66 -4.71 5.83
CA VAL A 235 -1.81 -4.63 7.28
C VAL A 235 -2.89 -3.63 7.67
N VAL A 236 -2.77 -2.38 7.20
CA VAL A 236 -3.74 -1.33 7.51
C VAL A 236 -5.10 -1.56 6.82
N GLU A 237 -5.12 -2.22 5.65
CA GLU A 237 -6.36 -2.66 5.00
C GLU A 237 -7.08 -3.72 5.87
N ALA A 238 -6.37 -4.76 6.35
CA ALA A 238 -6.94 -5.77 7.23
C ALA A 238 -7.50 -5.17 8.54
N TRP A 239 -6.76 -4.28 9.17
CA TRP A 239 -7.24 -3.56 10.36
C TRP A 239 -8.50 -2.74 10.08
N GLY A 240 -8.53 -2.03 8.96
CA GLY A 240 -9.67 -1.21 8.55
C GLY A 240 -10.95 -2.01 8.32
N HIS A 241 -10.82 -3.17 7.68
CA HIS A 241 -11.95 -4.10 7.47
C HIS A 241 -12.27 -4.94 8.71
N GLY A 242 -11.42 -4.93 9.75
CA GLY A 242 -11.63 -5.73 10.95
C GLY A 242 -11.40 -7.21 10.73
N THR A 243 -10.48 -7.56 9.85
CA THR A 243 -10.05 -8.92 9.61
C THR A 243 -8.80 -9.20 10.45
N PRO A 244 -8.78 -10.24 11.32
CA PRO A 244 -7.61 -10.60 12.10
C PRO A 244 -6.38 -10.81 11.21
N LEU A 245 -5.19 -10.45 11.68
CA LEU A 245 -3.97 -10.45 10.87
C LEU A 245 -2.90 -11.39 11.41
N VAL A 246 -2.34 -12.21 10.52
CA VAL A 246 -1.07 -12.93 10.72
C VAL A 246 -0.08 -12.43 9.69
N THR A 247 1.10 -11.98 10.12
CA THR A 247 2.13 -11.43 9.24
C THR A 247 3.53 -11.87 9.67
N THR A 248 4.55 -11.45 8.92
CA THR A 248 5.95 -11.72 9.26
C THR A 248 6.65 -10.50 9.85
N ASN A 249 7.83 -10.72 10.43
CA ASN A 249 8.71 -9.66 10.92
C ASN A 249 9.50 -8.97 9.79
N SER A 250 8.96 -8.88 8.58
CA SER A 250 9.52 -8.04 7.51
C SER A 250 9.43 -6.56 7.89
N THR A 251 10.29 -5.72 7.31
CA THR A 251 10.57 -4.33 7.77
C THR A 251 9.31 -3.52 8.09
N GLY A 252 8.36 -3.44 7.17
CA GLY A 252 7.11 -2.68 7.37
C GLY A 252 6.20 -3.27 8.45
N PRO A 253 5.80 -4.54 8.33
CA PRO A 253 5.02 -5.21 9.36
C PRO A 253 5.66 -5.19 10.76
N SER A 254 7.00 -5.33 10.89
CA SER A 254 7.70 -5.23 12.18
C SER A 254 7.51 -3.88 12.87
N TRP A 255 7.38 -2.82 12.09
CA TRP A 255 7.09 -1.49 12.63
C TRP A 255 5.60 -1.27 12.87
N LEU A 256 4.75 -1.79 11.98
CA LEU A 256 3.31 -1.57 12.08
C LEU A 256 2.67 -2.41 13.19
N VAL A 257 2.99 -3.71 13.25
CA VAL A 257 2.24 -4.68 14.04
C VAL A 257 2.86 -4.90 15.41
N ARG A 258 2.06 -4.72 16.46
CA ARG A 258 2.38 -5.08 17.85
C ARG A 258 1.94 -6.52 18.08
N ASN A 259 2.91 -7.43 18.10
CA ASN A 259 2.64 -8.87 18.20
C ASN A 259 1.74 -9.22 19.40
N GLY A 260 0.66 -9.98 19.15
CA GLY A 260 -0.33 -10.39 20.15
C GLY A 260 -1.27 -9.26 20.64
N GLN A 261 -1.17 -8.06 20.03
CA GLN A 261 -2.04 -6.93 20.36
C GLN A 261 -2.96 -6.57 19.18
N ASP A 262 -2.42 -6.31 17.98
CA ASP A 262 -3.15 -5.91 16.78
C ASP A 262 -2.85 -6.80 15.56
N GLY A 263 -2.07 -7.86 15.76
CA GLY A 263 -1.77 -8.93 14.81
C GLY A 263 -0.83 -9.96 15.42
N ILE A 264 -0.64 -11.09 14.75
CA ILE A 264 0.38 -12.08 15.07
C ILE A 264 1.55 -11.90 14.12
N VAL A 265 2.76 -11.83 14.67
CA VAL A 265 4.00 -11.66 13.89
C VAL A 265 4.83 -12.93 14.00
N THR A 266 5.22 -13.49 12.86
CA THR A 266 6.04 -14.69 12.75
C THR A 266 7.39 -14.38 12.07
N PRO A 267 8.42 -15.25 12.22
CA PRO A 267 9.65 -15.08 11.45
C PRO A 267 9.41 -15.19 9.93
N ILE A 268 10.24 -14.50 9.16
CA ILE A 268 10.26 -14.63 7.69
C ILE A 268 10.67 -16.06 7.33
N ASP A 269 10.01 -16.63 6.31
CA ASP A 269 10.27 -17.98 5.76
C ASP A 269 10.08 -19.15 6.74
N ASP A 270 9.50 -18.93 7.90
CA ASP A 270 9.19 -19.96 8.89
C ASP A 270 7.77 -20.48 8.67
N VAL A 271 7.64 -21.61 7.99
CA VAL A 271 6.38 -22.26 7.66
C VAL A 271 5.63 -22.72 8.92
N ASP A 272 6.34 -23.31 9.87
CA ASP A 272 5.76 -23.86 11.10
C ASP A 272 5.24 -22.74 12.01
N ALA A 273 6.05 -21.68 12.18
CA ALA A 273 5.60 -20.50 12.92
C ALA A 273 4.39 -19.82 12.27
N LEU A 274 4.35 -19.73 10.92
CA LEU A 274 3.20 -19.19 10.21
C LEU A 274 1.95 -20.04 10.42
N ALA A 275 2.07 -21.37 10.26
CA ALA A 275 0.98 -22.33 10.50
C ALA A 275 0.45 -22.22 11.93
N LYS A 276 1.36 -22.18 12.93
CA LYS A 276 1.00 -21.98 14.35
C LYS A 276 0.28 -20.66 14.58
N GLY A 277 0.76 -19.56 13.98
CA GLY A 277 0.10 -18.25 14.06
C GLY A 277 -1.32 -18.29 13.52
N ILE A 278 -1.52 -18.91 12.35
CA ILE A 278 -2.84 -19.10 11.73
C ILE A 278 -3.76 -19.90 12.67
N VAL A 279 -3.32 -21.06 13.14
CA VAL A 279 -4.11 -21.90 14.07
C VAL A 279 -4.44 -21.13 15.34
N THR A 280 -3.50 -20.38 15.91
CA THR A 280 -3.71 -19.59 17.14
C THR A 280 -4.86 -18.58 16.95
N VAL A 281 -4.91 -17.89 15.84
CA VAL A 281 -5.98 -16.92 15.56
C VAL A 281 -7.32 -17.62 15.31
N LEU A 282 -7.34 -18.68 14.52
CA LEU A 282 -8.57 -19.40 14.16
C LEU A 282 -9.20 -20.13 15.36
N SER A 283 -8.37 -20.67 16.27
CA SER A 283 -8.86 -21.44 17.43
C SER A 283 -9.20 -20.57 18.65
N ASN A 284 -8.82 -19.29 18.67
CA ASN A 284 -9.03 -18.40 19.82
C ASN A 284 -9.83 -17.15 19.44
N ARG A 285 -11.16 -17.24 19.56
CA ARG A 285 -12.08 -16.14 19.22
C ARG A 285 -11.84 -14.86 20.04
N GLU A 286 -11.45 -14.99 21.30
CA GLU A 286 -11.17 -13.82 22.15
C GLU A 286 -9.92 -13.09 21.67
N LEU A 287 -8.87 -13.82 21.34
CA LEU A 287 -7.67 -13.24 20.74
C LEU A 287 -8.00 -12.57 19.40
N ALA A 288 -8.71 -13.25 18.50
CA ALA A 288 -9.10 -12.68 17.22
C ALA A 288 -9.88 -11.37 17.38
N ALA A 289 -10.88 -11.35 18.27
CA ALA A 289 -11.65 -10.14 18.58
C ALA A 289 -10.78 -9.02 19.17
N LYS A 290 -9.83 -9.35 20.07
CA LYS A 290 -8.86 -8.38 20.61
C LYS A 290 -7.98 -7.78 19.51
N LEU A 291 -7.43 -8.62 18.61
CA LEU A 291 -6.58 -8.16 17.50
C LEU A 291 -7.35 -7.18 16.59
N VAL A 292 -8.59 -7.51 16.25
CA VAL A 292 -9.48 -6.67 15.44
C VAL A 292 -9.77 -5.35 16.13
N LYS A 293 -10.18 -5.37 17.40
CA LYS A 293 -10.48 -4.16 18.16
C LYS A 293 -9.28 -3.21 18.18
N ASN A 294 -8.11 -3.73 18.50
CA ASN A 294 -6.90 -2.92 18.61
C ASN A 294 -6.43 -2.41 17.24
N GLY A 295 -6.54 -3.25 16.18
CA GLY A 295 -6.23 -2.82 14.82
C GLY A 295 -7.12 -1.67 14.33
N ARG A 296 -8.44 -1.77 14.56
CA ARG A 296 -9.40 -0.68 14.26
C ARG A 296 -9.10 0.59 15.05
N GLN A 297 -8.74 0.46 16.34
CA GLN A 297 -8.34 1.61 17.15
C GLN A 297 -7.12 2.31 16.56
N ARG A 298 -6.11 1.54 16.08
CA ARG A 298 -4.94 2.11 15.42
C ARG A 298 -5.27 2.82 14.11
N ILE A 299 -6.24 2.30 13.33
CA ILE A 299 -6.71 3.02 12.14
C ILE A 299 -7.30 4.37 12.53
N SER A 300 -8.15 4.42 13.55
CA SER A 300 -8.74 5.68 14.04
C SER A 300 -7.67 6.67 14.52
N ASP A 301 -6.73 6.23 15.34
CA ASP A 301 -5.80 7.10 16.03
C ASP A 301 -4.60 7.52 15.17
N GLU A 302 -4.05 6.59 14.36
CA GLU A 302 -2.74 6.78 13.72
C GLU A 302 -2.81 6.80 12.18
N PHE A 303 -3.81 6.11 11.57
CA PHE A 303 -3.88 5.90 10.12
C PHE A 303 -5.20 6.35 9.50
N SER A 304 -5.95 7.22 10.17
CA SER A 304 -7.17 7.80 9.60
C SER A 304 -6.83 8.71 8.41
N GLU A 305 -7.74 8.76 7.44
CA GLU A 305 -7.63 9.69 6.31
C GLU A 305 -7.44 11.11 6.81
N GLU A 306 -8.19 11.50 7.83
CA GLU A 306 -8.14 12.84 8.40
C GLU A 306 -6.76 13.19 8.94
N ALA A 307 -6.19 12.35 9.81
CA ALA A 307 -4.90 12.59 10.43
C ALA A 307 -3.77 12.62 9.40
N ILE A 308 -3.80 11.71 8.41
CA ILE A 308 -2.76 11.63 7.40
C ILE A 308 -2.85 12.79 6.40
N VAL A 309 -4.06 13.14 5.94
CA VAL A 309 -4.24 14.25 5.00
C VAL A 309 -3.86 15.58 5.65
N SER A 310 -4.17 15.79 6.93
CA SER A 310 -3.72 16.98 7.65
C SER A 310 -2.19 17.13 7.64
N GLN A 311 -1.44 16.06 7.91
CA GLN A 311 0.04 16.09 7.84
C GLN A 311 0.55 16.49 6.44
N TYR A 312 -0.10 16.03 5.36
CA TYR A 312 0.24 16.48 4.00
C TYR A 312 -0.04 17.96 3.80
N LEU A 313 -1.19 18.45 4.24
CA LEU A 313 -1.59 19.85 4.07
C LEU A 313 -0.67 20.79 4.86
N ASP A 314 -0.33 20.44 6.10
CA ASP A 314 0.59 21.21 6.94
C ASP A 314 1.96 21.33 6.30
N LEU A 315 2.49 20.22 5.77
CA LEU A 315 3.77 20.23 5.06
C LEU A 315 3.70 21.06 3.77
N MET A 316 2.63 20.93 3.01
CA MET A 316 2.45 21.70 1.78
C MET A 316 2.39 23.21 2.07
N GLU A 317 1.66 23.62 3.11
CA GLU A 317 1.57 25.03 3.50
C GLU A 317 2.91 25.57 4.00
N LYS A 318 3.64 24.80 4.81
CA LYS A 318 5.00 25.13 5.24
C LYS A 318 5.90 25.42 4.04
N LEU A 319 5.98 24.52 3.08
CA LEU A 319 6.86 24.65 1.92
C LEU A 319 6.41 25.78 0.97
N ARG A 320 5.11 25.99 0.83
CA ARG A 320 4.55 27.12 0.08
C ARG A 320 4.98 28.47 0.68
N SER A 321 4.89 28.58 1.99
CA SER A 321 5.25 29.81 2.72
C SER A 321 6.76 30.08 2.64
N GLU A 322 7.62 29.07 2.81
CA GLU A 322 9.06 29.20 2.65
C GLU A 322 9.46 29.72 1.26
N ARG A 323 8.80 29.22 0.19
CA ARG A 323 9.08 29.70 -1.17
C ARG A 323 8.65 31.14 -1.41
N LYS A 324 7.51 31.55 -0.90
CA LYS A 324 7.07 32.96 -1.03
C LYS A 324 8.06 33.92 -0.38
N THR A 325 8.61 33.55 0.77
CA THR A 325 9.65 34.35 1.45
C THR A 325 10.95 34.45 0.65
N GLN A 326 11.36 33.37 -0.04
CA GLN A 326 12.55 33.36 -0.89
C GLN A 326 12.42 34.16 -2.19
N CYS A 327 11.21 34.40 -2.67
CA CYS A 327 10.96 35.20 -3.89
C CYS A 327 10.84 36.71 -3.62
N VAL A 328 10.74 37.14 -2.36
CA VAL A 328 10.57 38.55 -1.96
C VAL A 328 11.90 39.16 -1.44
N GLY A 329 12.90 38.34 -1.14
CA GLY A 329 14.25 38.78 -0.74
C GLY A 329 15.24 38.68 -1.92
#